data_7131bc4cacd1afd5bfe85015ea2fc28e
#
_entry.id   7131bc4cacd1afd5bfe85015ea2fc28e
#
_cell.length_a   1.000
_cell.length_b   1.000
_cell.length_c   1.000
_cell.angle_alpha   90.00
_cell.angle_beta   90.00
_cell.angle_gamma   90.00
#
_symmetry.space_group_name_H-M   'P 1'
#
loop_
_entity.id
_entity.type
_entity.pdbx_description
1 polymer ?
#
loop_
_entity_poly.entity_id
_entity_poly.type
_entity_poly.pdbx_seq_one_letter_code
_entity_poly.pdbx_strand_id
1 'polypeptide(L)'
;MIKLSLIQTSQNRINQVSRFVNSLNEQININFEEIQYIFVDQGDHLSAFTKLNEKIKFEYIKSDKCSLSHARNIALKLVKGTYVAFPDDDCWYQADTISKVYSILDCGIYDGVTCIGYNEKMMPTSTFPPASSKIKRFNLCAAISYTLFLRYEKTLSFDENMGVGSPHNIGSGEESDYLLTLLEYYNHNVFYDASIIVHHPAEIDAPKDVVALQKAYKYARGDGYLMIKHNMPLHHILKFLIRPFIGILWFTITIRPFEAKRSYYRLKGRIEGLTFKLK
;
A
#
# COMPACT_ATOMS: atom_id res chain seq x y z
N MET A 1 3.68 25.39 8.29
CA MET A 1 4.66 24.27 8.04
C MET A 1 3.88 23.07 7.51
N ILE A 2 4.38 22.36 6.52
CA ILE A 2 3.70 21.17 6.00
C ILE A 2 3.75 20.04 7.03
N LYS A 3 2.61 19.49 7.36
CA LYS A 3 2.45 18.37 8.31
C LYS A 3 2.36 17.04 7.58
N LEU A 4 1.56 16.97 6.51
CA LEU A 4 1.33 15.75 5.73
C LEU A 4 1.64 15.96 4.25
N SER A 5 2.47 15.09 3.67
CA SER A 5 2.67 14.98 2.23
C SER A 5 1.97 13.73 1.71
N LEU A 6 1.05 13.92 0.76
CA LEU A 6 0.37 12.83 0.05
C LEU A 6 1.12 12.57 -1.24
N ILE A 7 1.56 11.33 -1.47
CA ILE A 7 2.19 10.87 -2.71
C ILE A 7 1.24 9.96 -3.44
N GLN A 8 0.77 10.38 -4.60
CA GLN A 8 -0.08 9.57 -5.47
C GLN A 8 0.52 9.45 -6.87
N THR A 9 0.36 8.30 -7.49
CA THR A 9 0.83 8.04 -8.86
C THR A 9 -0.30 7.41 -9.66
N SER A 10 -0.44 7.75 -10.95
CA SER A 10 -1.45 7.13 -11.81
C SER A 10 -0.98 7.05 -13.25
N GLN A 11 -1.53 6.06 -13.99
CA GLN A 11 -1.25 5.88 -15.40
C GLN A 11 -2.43 6.27 -16.30
N ASN A 12 -3.65 5.84 -16.00
CA ASN A 12 -4.82 6.03 -16.89
C ASN A 12 -6.16 6.08 -16.13
N ARG A 13 -6.21 6.61 -14.89
CA ARG A 13 -7.39 6.56 -14.03
C ARG A 13 -7.88 7.95 -13.62
N ILE A 14 -8.10 8.83 -14.60
CA ILE A 14 -8.46 10.24 -14.35
C ILE A 14 -9.71 10.41 -13.46
N ASN A 15 -10.75 9.59 -13.65
CA ASN A 15 -11.98 9.68 -12.86
C ASN A 15 -11.76 9.29 -11.40
N GLN A 16 -10.91 8.28 -11.16
CA GLN A 16 -10.56 7.84 -9.83
C GLN A 16 -9.71 8.90 -9.11
N VAL A 17 -8.72 9.47 -9.81
CA VAL A 17 -7.91 10.60 -9.31
C VAL A 17 -8.82 11.78 -8.97
N SER A 18 -9.80 12.13 -9.84
CA SER A 18 -10.77 13.20 -9.57
C SER A 18 -11.61 12.91 -8.32
N ARG A 19 -12.00 11.63 -8.10
CA ARG A 19 -12.71 11.21 -6.88
C ARG A 19 -11.84 11.42 -5.64
N PHE A 20 -10.56 11.06 -5.69
CA PHE A 20 -9.64 11.30 -4.59
C PHE A 20 -9.51 12.80 -4.30
N VAL A 21 -9.32 13.65 -5.32
CA VAL A 21 -9.24 15.11 -5.18
C VAL A 21 -10.49 15.67 -4.51
N ASN A 22 -11.69 15.22 -4.92
CA ASN A 22 -12.92 15.65 -4.30
C ASN A 22 -12.97 15.25 -2.80
N SER A 23 -12.63 14.00 -2.47
CA SER A 23 -12.60 13.53 -1.08
C SER A 23 -11.56 14.25 -0.21
N LEU A 24 -10.46 14.71 -0.82
CA LEU A 24 -9.46 15.52 -0.15
C LEU A 24 -9.98 16.93 0.14
N ASN A 25 -10.72 17.54 -0.79
CA ASN A 25 -11.35 18.85 -0.58
C ASN A 25 -12.45 18.83 0.50
N GLU A 26 -13.10 17.67 0.69
CA GLU A 26 -14.17 17.45 1.66
C GLU A 26 -13.65 17.18 3.09
N GLN A 27 -12.34 17.16 3.31
CA GLN A 27 -11.81 16.95 4.64
C GLN A 27 -12.20 18.08 5.60
N ILE A 28 -12.60 17.72 6.82
CA ILE A 28 -13.04 18.64 7.86
C ILE A 28 -12.06 18.68 9.04
N ASN A 29 -12.09 19.78 9.79
CA ASN A 29 -11.27 19.99 10.99
C ASN A 29 -9.75 19.86 10.74
N ILE A 30 -9.30 20.32 9.57
CA ILE A 30 -7.90 20.36 9.18
C ILE A 30 -7.55 21.73 8.61
N ASN A 31 -6.26 22.07 8.65
CA ASN A 31 -5.72 23.21 7.90
C ASN A 31 -5.12 22.70 6.58
N PHE A 32 -5.73 23.06 5.45
CA PHE A 32 -5.26 22.67 4.13
C PHE A 32 -3.86 23.20 3.79
N GLU A 33 -3.42 24.29 4.40
CA GLU A 33 -2.05 24.83 4.22
C GLU A 33 -0.97 23.90 4.81
N GLU A 34 -1.35 22.95 5.66
CA GLU A 34 -0.46 21.93 6.21
C GLU A 34 -0.34 20.69 5.34
N ILE A 35 -1.09 20.63 4.21
CA ILE A 35 -1.06 19.52 3.27
C ILE A 35 -0.21 19.87 2.05
N GLN A 36 0.67 18.93 1.69
CA GLN A 36 1.31 18.87 0.39
C GLN A 36 0.75 17.68 -0.38
N TYR A 37 0.41 17.89 -1.66
CA TYR A 37 0.00 16.82 -2.55
C TYR A 37 0.98 16.74 -3.72
N ILE A 38 1.69 15.61 -3.83
CA ILE A 38 2.68 15.31 -4.87
C ILE A 38 2.09 14.25 -5.77
N PHE A 39 1.85 14.60 -7.03
CA PHE A 39 1.28 13.68 -8.00
C PHE A 39 2.27 13.37 -9.11
N VAL A 40 2.57 12.06 -9.30
CA VAL A 40 3.40 11.57 -10.41
C VAL A 40 2.50 11.04 -11.50
N ASP A 41 2.39 11.82 -12.57
CA ASP A 41 1.55 11.50 -13.72
C ASP A 41 2.31 10.70 -14.79
N GLN A 42 1.90 9.47 -14.95
CA GLN A 42 2.39 8.57 -16.00
C GLN A 42 1.38 8.42 -17.16
N GLY A 43 0.38 9.30 -17.22
CA GLY A 43 -0.67 9.35 -18.24
C GLY A 43 -1.00 10.77 -18.67
N ASP A 44 -2.26 11.18 -18.50
CA ASP A 44 -2.74 12.55 -18.71
C ASP A 44 -3.86 12.86 -17.70
N HIS A 45 -3.49 13.42 -16.55
CA HIS A 45 -4.40 13.61 -15.42
C HIS A 45 -4.55 15.07 -14.99
N LEU A 46 -3.93 16.04 -15.70
CA LEU A 46 -3.89 17.43 -15.23
C LEU A 46 -5.29 18.01 -14.96
N SER A 47 -6.28 17.66 -15.77
CA SER A 47 -7.66 18.14 -15.62
C SER A 47 -8.35 17.64 -14.33
N ALA A 48 -7.87 16.56 -13.70
CA ALA A 48 -8.42 16.08 -12.42
C ALA A 48 -8.19 17.07 -11.27
N PHE A 49 -7.21 17.96 -11.38
CA PHE A 49 -6.80 18.88 -10.33
C PHE A 49 -7.40 20.28 -10.42
N THR A 50 -8.23 20.56 -11.43
CA THR A 50 -8.83 21.89 -11.65
C THR A 50 -9.67 22.38 -10.46
N LYS A 51 -10.16 21.46 -9.62
CA LYS A 51 -10.94 21.73 -8.41
C LYS A 51 -10.18 21.49 -7.12
N LEU A 52 -8.87 21.19 -7.18
CA LEU A 52 -8.08 20.99 -5.97
C LEU A 52 -8.07 22.28 -5.14
N ASN A 53 -8.26 22.14 -3.82
CA ASN A 53 -8.23 23.27 -2.89
C ASN A 53 -6.91 24.05 -3.02
N GLU A 54 -7.00 25.34 -3.34
CA GLU A 54 -5.85 26.22 -3.63
C GLU A 54 -4.87 26.38 -2.46
N LYS A 55 -5.31 26.10 -1.22
CA LYS A 55 -4.46 26.13 -0.04
C LYS A 55 -3.54 24.92 0.08
N ILE A 56 -3.84 23.84 -0.62
CA ILE A 56 -2.98 22.65 -0.67
C ILE A 56 -1.76 22.95 -1.51
N LYS A 57 -0.58 22.68 -0.98
CA LYS A 57 0.66 22.79 -1.73
C LYS A 57 0.75 21.67 -2.75
N PHE A 58 0.44 21.97 -4.01
CA PHE A 58 0.41 20.98 -5.09
C PHE A 58 1.73 20.92 -5.87
N GLU A 59 2.25 19.73 -6.09
CA GLU A 59 3.45 19.44 -6.90
C GLU A 59 3.09 18.40 -7.94
N TYR A 60 3.12 18.78 -9.22
CA TYR A 60 2.79 17.89 -10.34
C TYR A 60 4.05 17.50 -11.10
N ILE A 61 4.27 16.21 -11.30
CA ILE A 61 5.45 15.64 -11.95
C ILE A 61 4.99 14.78 -13.12
N LYS A 62 5.37 15.14 -14.34
CA LYS A 62 5.20 14.27 -15.49
C LYS A 62 6.33 13.25 -15.53
N SER A 63 6.00 11.98 -15.73
CA SER A 63 6.97 10.89 -15.81
C SER A 63 6.58 9.90 -16.92
N ASP A 64 7.56 9.27 -17.52
CA ASP A 64 7.33 8.10 -18.33
C ASP A 64 6.82 6.92 -17.47
N LYS A 65 6.23 5.92 -18.12
CA LYS A 65 5.76 4.72 -17.44
C LYS A 65 6.91 3.98 -16.76
N CYS A 66 6.79 3.79 -15.47
CA CYS A 66 7.76 3.09 -14.65
C CYS A 66 7.05 2.24 -13.57
N SER A 67 7.82 1.53 -12.74
CA SER A 67 7.25 0.79 -11.62
C SER A 67 6.66 1.73 -10.55
N LEU A 68 5.72 1.21 -9.77
CA LEU A 68 5.09 1.95 -8.68
C LEU A 68 6.12 2.46 -7.67
N SER A 69 7.07 1.62 -7.27
CA SER A 69 8.14 1.98 -6.33
C SER A 69 9.02 3.10 -6.88
N HIS A 70 9.39 3.03 -8.18
CA HIS A 70 10.19 4.08 -8.82
C HIS A 70 9.42 5.42 -8.87
N ALA A 71 8.15 5.40 -9.26
CA ALA A 71 7.32 6.60 -9.28
C ALA A 71 7.18 7.23 -7.88
N ARG A 72 6.97 6.41 -6.84
CA ARG A 72 6.94 6.91 -5.45
C ARG A 72 8.28 7.50 -5.02
N ASN A 73 9.40 6.91 -5.43
CA ASN A 73 10.75 7.42 -5.14
C ASN A 73 11.03 8.77 -5.80
N ILE A 74 10.50 9.03 -6.99
CA ILE A 74 10.57 10.36 -7.61
C ILE A 74 9.91 11.40 -6.71
N ALA A 75 8.71 11.10 -6.22
CA ALA A 75 7.94 12.01 -5.36
C ALA A 75 8.55 12.18 -3.95
N LEU A 76 9.13 11.12 -3.37
CA LEU A 76 9.75 11.17 -2.04
C LEU A 76 10.82 12.27 -1.92
N LYS A 77 11.52 12.57 -2.99
CA LYS A 77 12.54 13.65 -3.02
C LYS A 77 11.97 15.04 -2.80
N LEU A 78 10.66 15.24 -2.97
CA LEU A 78 9.96 16.52 -2.84
C LEU A 78 9.17 16.64 -1.55
N VAL A 79 9.13 15.63 -0.72
CA VAL A 79 8.39 15.62 0.55
C VAL A 79 8.89 16.72 1.48
N LYS A 80 7.95 17.53 1.99
CA LYS A 80 8.19 18.61 2.95
C LYS A 80 7.44 18.39 4.27
N GLY A 81 6.51 17.44 4.29
CA GLY A 81 5.72 17.09 5.46
C GLY A 81 6.52 16.32 6.50
N THR A 82 6.13 16.47 7.75
CA THR A 82 6.61 15.61 8.84
C THR A 82 6.17 14.17 8.63
N TYR A 83 4.99 13.99 8.05
CA TYR A 83 4.40 12.69 7.73
C TYR A 83 4.19 12.55 6.24
N VAL A 84 4.18 11.31 5.75
CA VAL A 84 3.91 10.93 4.36
C VAL A 84 2.84 9.87 4.30
N ALA A 85 1.97 9.94 3.30
CA ALA A 85 0.99 8.90 2.98
C ALA A 85 1.03 8.57 1.48
N PHE A 86 0.61 7.36 1.13
CA PHE A 86 0.70 6.81 -0.21
C PHE A 86 -0.68 6.37 -0.72
N PRO A 87 -1.63 7.32 -0.93
CA PRO A 87 -2.94 6.98 -1.46
C PRO A 87 -2.82 6.36 -2.85
N ASP A 88 -3.50 5.23 -3.09
CA ASP A 88 -3.64 4.65 -4.42
C ASP A 88 -4.55 5.54 -5.28
N ASP A 89 -4.39 5.50 -6.60
CA ASP A 89 -5.12 6.38 -7.51
C ASP A 89 -6.64 6.14 -7.53
N ASP A 90 -7.10 5.02 -6.99
CA ASP A 90 -8.51 4.65 -6.90
C ASP A 90 -9.07 4.62 -5.47
N CYS A 91 -8.29 5.01 -4.46
CA CYS A 91 -8.81 5.19 -3.10
C CYS A 91 -9.53 6.55 -2.92
N TRP A 92 -10.23 6.73 -1.80
CA TRP A 92 -10.77 8.03 -1.35
C TRP A 92 -10.94 8.04 0.17
N TYR A 93 -10.90 9.22 0.75
CA TYR A 93 -10.98 9.41 2.19
C TYR A 93 -12.41 9.73 2.66
N GLN A 94 -12.76 9.34 3.89
CA GLN A 94 -13.90 9.94 4.58
C GLN A 94 -13.57 11.37 5.01
N ALA A 95 -14.59 12.17 5.23
CA ALA A 95 -14.42 13.58 5.56
C ALA A 95 -13.56 13.84 6.82
N ASP A 96 -13.50 12.92 7.74
CA ASP A 96 -12.75 13.03 9.00
C ASP A 96 -11.45 12.19 9.06
N THR A 97 -11.06 11.55 7.94
CA THR A 97 -9.90 10.65 7.91
C THR A 97 -8.63 11.37 8.36
N ILE A 98 -8.29 12.52 7.75
CA ILE A 98 -7.03 13.23 8.07
C ILE A 98 -7.07 13.81 9.49
N SER A 99 -8.19 14.37 9.93
CA SER A 99 -8.31 14.92 11.28
C SER A 99 -8.17 13.85 12.37
N LYS A 100 -8.72 12.66 12.16
CA LYS A 100 -8.52 11.51 13.07
C LYS A 100 -7.06 11.05 13.09
N VAL A 101 -6.41 10.94 11.92
CA VAL A 101 -4.97 10.64 11.84
C VAL A 101 -4.17 11.67 12.62
N TYR A 102 -4.44 12.95 12.45
CA TYR A 102 -3.74 14.02 13.17
C TYR A 102 -3.93 13.92 14.68
N SER A 103 -5.14 13.57 15.16
CA SER A 103 -5.39 13.44 16.60
C SER A 103 -4.52 12.37 17.27
N ILE A 104 -4.17 11.31 16.54
CA ILE A 104 -3.27 10.26 17.04
C ILE A 104 -1.81 10.71 16.95
N LEU A 105 -1.40 11.31 15.84
CA LEU A 105 -0.02 11.71 15.62
C LEU A 105 0.40 12.88 16.53
N ASP A 106 -0.53 13.80 16.84
CA ASP A 106 -0.29 14.98 17.71
C ASP A 106 -0.08 14.60 19.18
N CYS A 107 -0.48 13.40 19.59
CA CYS A 107 -0.15 12.89 20.92
C CYS A 107 1.36 12.65 21.12
N GLY A 108 2.15 12.61 20.05
CA GLY A 108 3.61 12.41 20.11
C GLY A 108 4.05 11.01 20.54
N ILE A 109 3.10 10.07 20.69
CA ILE A 109 3.39 8.68 21.12
C ILE A 109 3.71 7.81 19.89
N TYR A 110 3.09 8.11 18.75
CA TYR A 110 3.19 7.30 17.54
C TYR A 110 3.88 8.07 16.41
N ASP A 111 4.71 7.34 15.67
CA ASP A 111 5.40 7.83 14.48
C ASP A 111 4.63 7.54 13.20
N GLY A 112 3.51 6.85 13.30
CA GLY A 112 2.64 6.58 12.17
C GLY A 112 1.33 5.93 12.59
N VAL A 113 0.37 6.00 11.65
CA VAL A 113 -0.96 5.41 11.77
C VAL A 113 -1.23 4.60 10.52
N THR A 114 -1.85 3.44 10.68
CA THR A 114 -2.49 2.71 9.59
C THR A 114 -3.97 2.52 9.89
N CYS A 115 -4.78 2.46 8.85
CA CYS A 115 -6.23 2.56 8.91
C CYS A 115 -6.89 1.27 8.39
N ILE A 116 -8.21 1.16 8.51
CA ILE A 116 -8.98 0.10 7.88
C ILE A 116 -9.41 0.51 6.47
N GLY A 117 -9.36 -0.45 5.52
CA GLY A 117 -9.85 -0.27 4.17
C GLY A 117 -11.26 -0.83 3.97
N TYR A 118 -12.19 -0.04 3.44
CA TYR A 118 -13.53 -0.47 3.08
C TYR A 118 -13.85 -0.16 1.61
N ASN A 119 -14.64 -1.02 0.96
CA ASN A 119 -15.18 -0.72 -0.36
C ASN A 119 -16.48 0.10 -0.28
N GLU A 120 -17.09 0.39 -1.44
CA GLU A 120 -18.36 1.16 -1.54
C GLU A 120 -19.53 0.48 -0.82
N LYS A 121 -19.48 -0.83 -0.59
CA LYS A 121 -20.51 -1.62 0.12
C LYS A 121 -20.18 -1.79 1.61
N MET A 122 -19.23 -1.03 2.13
CA MET A 122 -18.75 -1.15 3.52
C MET A 122 -18.28 -2.57 3.87
N MET A 123 -17.67 -3.27 2.91
CA MET A 123 -17.00 -4.54 3.15
C MET A 123 -15.49 -4.29 3.24
N PRO A 124 -14.78 -4.92 4.19
CA PRO A 124 -13.33 -4.79 4.29
C PRO A 124 -12.64 -5.23 2.99
N THR A 125 -11.71 -4.41 2.50
CA THR A 125 -10.95 -4.69 1.27
C THR A 125 -9.86 -5.74 1.47
N SER A 126 -9.54 -6.05 2.72
CA SER A 126 -8.57 -7.07 3.12
C SER A 126 -8.92 -7.64 4.50
N THR A 127 -8.06 -8.52 5.02
CA THR A 127 -8.18 -9.02 6.38
C THR A 127 -7.50 -8.05 7.34
N PHE A 128 -8.30 -7.23 8.01
CA PHE A 128 -7.82 -6.30 9.03
C PHE A 128 -8.01 -6.87 10.45
N PRO A 129 -7.19 -6.47 11.45
CA PRO A 129 -7.45 -6.79 12.84
C PRO A 129 -8.80 -6.22 13.29
N PRO A 130 -9.56 -6.94 14.16
CA PRO A 130 -10.87 -6.47 14.61
C PRO A 130 -10.78 -5.29 15.60
N ALA A 131 -9.63 -5.06 16.20
CA ALA A 131 -9.41 -4.00 17.18
C ALA A 131 -8.12 -3.24 16.90
N SER A 132 -8.13 -1.95 17.27
CA SER A 132 -6.95 -1.08 17.18
C SER A 132 -5.80 -1.61 18.03
N SER A 133 -4.58 -1.52 17.50
CA SER A 133 -3.39 -2.08 18.16
C SER A 133 -2.10 -1.52 17.59
N LYS A 134 -1.01 -1.64 18.35
CA LYS A 134 0.33 -1.36 17.82
C LYS A 134 0.70 -2.35 16.73
N ILE A 135 1.22 -1.84 15.61
CA ILE A 135 1.77 -2.67 14.54
C ILE A 135 3.07 -3.34 15.03
N LYS A 136 3.21 -4.61 14.70
CA LYS A 136 4.39 -5.41 15.05
C LYS A 136 4.98 -6.04 13.79
N ARG A 137 6.27 -6.30 13.81
CA ARG A 137 7.05 -6.92 12.73
C ARG A 137 6.34 -8.13 12.08
N PHE A 138 5.68 -8.96 12.87
CA PHE A 138 5.05 -10.19 12.39
C PHE A 138 3.53 -10.09 12.23
N ASN A 139 2.98 -8.89 12.33
CA ASN A 139 1.56 -8.63 12.15
C ASN A 139 1.35 -7.34 11.35
N LEU A 140 1.59 -7.44 10.04
CA LEU A 140 1.48 -6.33 9.08
C LEU A 140 0.16 -6.37 8.31
N CYS A 141 -0.84 -7.10 8.76
CA CYS A 141 -2.10 -7.28 8.00
C CYS A 141 -2.88 -5.97 7.75
N ALA A 142 -2.53 -4.89 8.43
CA ALA A 142 -3.05 -3.54 8.18
C ALA A 142 -2.11 -2.66 7.33
N ALA A 143 -0.99 -3.19 6.83
CA ALA A 143 -0.02 -2.46 6.02
C ALA A 143 -0.39 -2.55 4.53
N ILE A 144 -1.29 -1.67 4.10
CA ILE A 144 -1.67 -1.52 2.69
C ILE A 144 -1.41 -0.06 2.34
N SER A 145 -0.81 0.23 1.18
CA SER A 145 -0.31 1.55 0.82
C SER A 145 -1.27 2.69 1.13
N TYR A 146 -2.52 2.58 0.69
CA TYR A 146 -3.53 3.63 0.86
C TYR A 146 -4.02 3.81 2.32
N THR A 147 -3.63 2.94 3.25
CA THR A 147 -3.96 3.06 4.68
C THR A 147 -2.84 3.65 5.53
N LEU A 148 -1.65 3.88 4.96
CA LEU A 148 -0.45 4.26 5.68
C LEU A 148 -0.29 5.78 5.78
N PHE A 149 -0.09 6.28 7.00
CA PHE A 149 0.34 7.65 7.33
C PHE A 149 1.53 7.53 8.26
N LEU A 150 2.75 7.82 7.77
CA LEU A 150 3.99 7.47 8.43
C LEU A 150 4.88 8.70 8.59
N ARG A 151 5.65 8.78 9.68
CA ARG A 151 6.72 9.79 9.80
C ARG A 151 7.69 9.61 8.64
N TYR A 152 7.99 10.73 7.98
CA TYR A 152 8.88 10.71 6.83
C TYR A 152 10.34 10.61 7.26
N GLU A 153 11.03 9.63 6.67
CA GLU A 153 12.47 9.46 6.80
C GLU A 153 13.16 9.74 5.47
N LYS A 154 13.91 10.84 5.43
CA LYS A 154 14.52 11.36 4.20
C LYS A 154 15.45 10.37 3.50
N THR A 155 16.08 9.48 4.24
CA THR A 155 17.03 8.49 3.74
C THR A 155 16.37 7.17 3.32
N LEU A 156 15.06 7.01 3.59
CA LEU A 156 14.30 5.83 3.23
C LEU A 156 13.65 5.99 1.86
N SER A 157 13.76 4.98 1.03
CA SER A 157 13.09 4.87 -0.27
C SER A 157 12.46 3.49 -0.45
N PHE A 158 11.52 3.37 -1.37
CA PHE A 158 10.99 2.08 -1.80
C PHE A 158 12.05 1.27 -2.53
N ASP A 159 12.04 -0.05 -2.34
CA ASP A 159 12.86 -0.96 -3.15
C ASP A 159 12.26 -1.10 -4.55
N GLU A 160 12.95 -0.58 -5.56
CA GLU A 160 12.48 -0.57 -6.95
C GLU A 160 12.46 -1.96 -7.59
N ASN A 161 13.02 -2.96 -6.93
CA ASN A 161 12.89 -4.36 -7.33
C ASN A 161 11.53 -4.96 -6.93
N MET A 162 10.75 -4.28 -6.09
CA MET A 162 9.44 -4.68 -5.60
C MET A 162 8.32 -3.78 -6.12
N GLY A 163 7.09 -4.30 -6.07
CA GLY A 163 5.90 -3.56 -6.43
C GLY A 163 5.43 -3.77 -7.86
N VAL A 164 4.27 -3.22 -8.17
CA VAL A 164 3.66 -3.33 -9.50
C VAL A 164 4.59 -2.73 -10.56
N GLY A 165 4.85 -3.49 -11.63
CA GLY A 165 5.73 -3.07 -12.71
C GLY A 165 7.22 -3.25 -12.44
N SER A 166 7.63 -3.88 -11.33
CA SER A 166 9.03 -4.16 -11.02
C SER A 166 9.69 -5.09 -12.04
N PRO A 167 11.02 -4.96 -12.27
CA PRO A 167 11.71 -5.69 -13.35
C PRO A 167 11.80 -7.20 -13.11
N HIS A 168 11.67 -7.67 -11.87
CA HIS A 168 11.92 -9.06 -11.50
C HIS A 168 10.65 -9.87 -11.22
N ASN A 169 9.46 -9.39 -11.64
CA ASN A 169 8.16 -9.98 -11.31
C ASN A 169 7.90 -10.13 -9.79
N ILE A 170 8.48 -9.26 -8.98
CA ILE A 170 8.22 -9.13 -7.54
C ILE A 170 7.11 -8.10 -7.39
N GLY A 171 5.85 -8.52 -7.61
CA GLY A 171 4.73 -7.64 -7.92
C GLY A 171 4.01 -7.03 -6.71
N SER A 172 4.53 -7.17 -5.49
CA SER A 172 3.92 -6.61 -4.27
C SER A 172 4.93 -6.55 -3.12
N GLY A 173 4.49 -5.99 -1.99
CA GLY A 173 5.23 -6.01 -0.73
C GLY A 173 6.10 -4.78 -0.50
N GLU A 174 6.11 -3.83 -1.43
CA GLU A 174 6.90 -2.61 -1.33
C GLU A 174 6.48 -1.73 -0.14
N GLU A 175 5.19 -1.63 0.14
CA GLU A 175 4.67 -0.91 1.30
C GLU A 175 4.98 -1.62 2.62
N SER A 176 4.93 -2.96 2.61
CA SER A 176 5.30 -3.77 3.76
C SER A 176 6.80 -3.69 4.04
N ASP A 177 7.64 -3.67 3.00
CA ASP A 177 9.08 -3.46 3.09
C ASP A 177 9.40 -2.07 3.69
N TYR A 178 8.73 -1.03 3.18
CA TYR A 178 8.89 0.33 3.68
C TYR A 178 8.53 0.43 5.17
N LEU A 179 7.37 -0.13 5.55
CA LEU A 179 6.92 -0.14 6.94
C LEU A 179 7.84 -0.97 7.84
N LEU A 180 8.26 -2.17 7.41
CA LEU A 180 9.20 -3.00 8.18
C LEU A 180 10.52 -2.29 8.41
N THR A 181 11.03 -1.59 7.39
CA THR A 181 12.27 -0.80 7.53
C THR A 181 12.10 0.30 8.57
N LEU A 182 10.96 1.00 8.61
CA LEU A 182 10.68 1.99 9.66
C LEU A 182 10.64 1.36 11.05
N LEU A 183 10.01 0.21 11.19
CA LEU A 183 9.91 -0.49 12.49
C LEU A 183 11.27 -1.03 12.98
N GLU A 184 12.09 -1.56 12.07
CA GLU A 184 13.30 -2.31 12.41
C GLU A 184 14.54 -1.43 12.51
N TYR A 185 14.72 -0.48 11.58
CA TYR A 185 15.93 0.33 11.51
C TYR A 185 15.76 1.73 12.09
N TYR A 186 14.56 2.29 12.01
CA TYR A 186 14.25 3.61 12.57
C TYR A 186 13.53 3.54 13.94
N ASN A 187 13.16 2.32 14.37
CA ASN A 187 12.47 2.05 15.64
C ASN A 187 11.16 2.84 15.79
N HIS A 188 10.44 3.03 14.68
CA HIS A 188 9.16 3.75 14.68
C HIS A 188 8.07 2.98 15.42
N ASN A 189 7.21 3.74 16.09
CA ASN A 189 6.04 3.23 16.77
C ASN A 189 4.79 3.52 15.92
N VAL A 190 4.25 2.51 15.23
CA VAL A 190 3.09 2.65 14.34
C VAL A 190 1.85 2.03 14.95
N PHE A 191 0.73 2.75 14.90
CA PHE A 191 -0.54 2.33 15.46
C PHE A 191 -1.56 2.01 14.35
N TYR A 192 -2.25 0.90 14.47
CA TYR A 192 -3.42 0.58 13.67
C TYR A 192 -4.68 1.06 14.37
N ASP A 193 -5.46 1.91 13.73
CA ASP A 193 -6.75 2.36 14.23
C ASP A 193 -7.90 1.85 13.35
N ALA A 194 -8.72 0.95 13.92
CA ALA A 194 -9.86 0.34 13.23
C ALA A 194 -11.05 1.30 13.04
N SER A 195 -11.02 2.51 13.63
CA SER A 195 -12.08 3.53 13.47
C SER A 195 -11.82 4.51 12.35
N ILE A 196 -10.60 4.55 11.80
CA ILE A 196 -10.23 5.43 10.68
C ILE A 196 -10.39 4.65 9.39
N ILE A 197 -11.28 5.14 8.52
CA ILE A 197 -11.64 4.46 7.28
C ILE A 197 -11.01 5.15 6.07
N VAL A 198 -10.38 4.35 5.23
CA VAL A 198 -10.00 4.72 3.87
C VAL A 198 -10.76 3.81 2.91
N HIS A 199 -11.39 4.39 1.91
CA HIS A 199 -12.11 3.62 0.92
C HIS A 199 -11.21 3.22 -0.25
N HIS A 200 -11.44 2.01 -0.76
CA HIS A 200 -10.77 1.49 -1.96
C HIS A 200 -11.68 0.45 -2.63
N PRO A 201 -11.79 0.41 -3.97
CA PRO A 201 -12.57 -0.62 -4.65
C PRO A 201 -12.09 -2.02 -4.30
N ALA A 202 -13.00 -2.94 -4.03
CA ALA A 202 -12.63 -4.36 -3.90
C ALA A 202 -12.83 -5.07 -5.25
N GLU A 203 -11.88 -5.90 -5.64
CA GLU A 203 -12.07 -6.86 -6.74
C GLU A 203 -13.03 -7.97 -6.29
N ILE A 204 -14.35 -7.72 -6.36
CA ILE A 204 -15.36 -8.67 -5.88
C ILE A 204 -15.44 -9.91 -6.79
N ASP A 205 -15.23 -9.75 -8.09
CA ASP A 205 -15.30 -10.80 -9.09
C ASP A 205 -14.06 -10.80 -10.00
N ALA A 206 -12.89 -11.03 -9.42
CA ALA A 206 -11.67 -11.15 -10.22
C ALA A 206 -11.80 -12.29 -11.26
N PRO A 207 -11.53 -12.04 -12.54
CA PRO A 207 -11.61 -13.06 -13.57
C PRO A 207 -10.80 -14.32 -13.21
N LYS A 208 -11.35 -15.50 -13.51
CA LYS A 208 -10.64 -16.78 -13.32
C LYS A 208 -9.86 -17.14 -14.57
N ASP A 209 -8.87 -16.33 -14.88
CA ASP A 209 -8.07 -16.44 -16.09
C ASP A 209 -6.56 -16.57 -15.82
N VAL A 210 -5.77 -16.60 -16.89
CA VAL A 210 -4.31 -16.69 -16.82
C VAL A 210 -3.70 -15.44 -16.18
N VAL A 211 -4.31 -14.27 -16.38
CA VAL A 211 -3.83 -12.99 -15.82
C VAL A 211 -3.93 -13.02 -14.30
N ALA A 212 -5.05 -13.51 -13.75
CA ALA A 212 -5.23 -13.69 -12.31
C ALA A 212 -4.23 -14.69 -11.71
N LEU A 213 -3.87 -15.75 -12.43
CA LEU A 213 -2.84 -16.71 -12.00
C LEU A 213 -1.45 -16.05 -11.98
N GLN A 214 -1.12 -15.27 -13.00
CA GLN A 214 0.15 -14.55 -13.06
C GLN A 214 0.24 -13.47 -11.97
N LYS A 215 -0.86 -12.73 -11.70
CA LYS A 215 -0.95 -11.78 -10.59
C LYS A 215 -0.68 -12.48 -9.27
N ALA A 216 -1.34 -13.63 -9.03
CA ALA A 216 -1.14 -14.42 -7.82
C ALA A 216 0.32 -14.91 -7.64
N TYR A 217 0.98 -15.30 -8.73
CA TYR A 217 2.40 -15.67 -8.73
C TYR A 217 3.31 -14.49 -8.38
N LYS A 218 3.15 -13.36 -9.08
CA LYS A 218 3.98 -12.17 -8.88
C LYS A 218 3.86 -11.61 -7.46
N TYR A 219 2.63 -11.57 -6.92
CA TYR A 219 2.38 -11.12 -5.54
C TYR A 219 3.02 -12.08 -4.53
N ALA A 220 2.82 -13.38 -4.71
CA ALA A 220 3.43 -14.37 -3.84
C ALA A 220 4.97 -14.36 -3.90
N ARG A 221 5.55 -13.99 -5.05
CA ARG A 221 7.01 -13.80 -5.18
C ARG A 221 7.48 -12.59 -4.39
N GLY A 222 6.71 -11.49 -4.37
CA GLY A 222 6.96 -10.34 -3.51
C GLY A 222 6.96 -10.70 -2.04
N ASP A 223 5.95 -11.46 -1.61
CA ASP A 223 5.86 -11.96 -0.24
C ASP A 223 7.10 -12.79 0.15
N GLY A 224 7.56 -13.70 -0.74
CA GLY A 224 8.75 -14.53 -0.47
C GLY A 224 10.03 -13.71 -0.37
N TYR A 225 10.22 -12.74 -1.26
CA TYR A 225 11.37 -11.84 -1.25
C TYR A 225 11.40 -10.99 0.03
N LEU A 226 10.26 -10.43 0.43
CA LEU A 226 10.11 -9.68 1.68
C LEU A 226 10.59 -10.49 2.90
N MET A 227 10.25 -11.77 2.96
CA MET A 227 10.63 -12.62 4.08
C MET A 227 12.15 -12.82 4.20
N ILE A 228 12.84 -12.99 3.09
CA ILE A 228 14.31 -13.11 3.09
C ILE A 228 14.96 -11.77 3.38
N LYS A 229 14.49 -10.70 2.76
CA LYS A 229 15.03 -9.35 2.94
C LYS A 229 15.02 -8.92 4.41
N HIS A 230 13.95 -9.23 5.12
CA HIS A 230 13.79 -8.90 6.54
C HIS A 230 14.16 -10.04 7.50
N ASN A 231 14.90 -11.05 7.05
CA ASN A 231 15.37 -12.16 7.88
C ASN A 231 14.25 -12.76 8.77
N MET A 232 13.10 -13.09 8.14
CA MET A 232 11.97 -13.67 8.87
C MET A 232 12.34 -15.04 9.45
N PRO A 233 11.92 -15.37 10.69
CA PRO A 233 12.23 -16.65 11.31
C PRO A 233 11.68 -17.83 10.50
N LEU A 234 12.41 -18.94 10.49
CA LEU A 234 12.07 -20.14 9.71
C LEU A 234 10.64 -20.63 9.97
N HIS A 235 10.15 -20.58 11.20
CA HIS A 235 8.79 -21.00 11.52
C HIS A 235 7.72 -20.13 10.88
N HIS A 236 7.97 -18.81 10.66
CA HIS A 236 7.11 -17.93 9.88
C HIS A 236 7.13 -18.30 8.41
N ILE A 237 8.32 -18.54 7.85
CA ILE A 237 8.49 -18.97 6.46
C ILE A 237 7.76 -20.30 6.21
N LEU A 238 7.92 -21.28 7.09
CA LEU A 238 7.23 -22.58 6.98
C LEU A 238 5.72 -22.42 7.04
N LYS A 239 5.19 -21.65 8.00
CA LYS A 239 3.76 -21.36 8.13
C LYS A 239 3.18 -20.73 6.86
N PHE A 240 3.98 -19.86 6.24
CA PHE A 240 3.62 -19.17 5.03
C PHE A 240 3.60 -20.10 3.80
N LEU A 241 4.51 -21.07 3.70
CA LEU A 241 4.53 -22.06 2.62
C LEU A 241 3.45 -23.13 2.78
N ILE A 242 3.12 -23.54 4.00
CA ILE A 242 2.12 -24.57 4.27
C ILE A 242 0.73 -24.16 3.76
N ARG A 243 0.33 -22.90 3.91
CA ARG A 243 -1.02 -22.45 3.52
C ARG A 243 -1.37 -22.71 2.04
N PRO A 244 -0.57 -22.29 1.05
CA PRO A 244 -0.85 -22.61 -0.34
C PRO A 244 -0.67 -24.10 -0.65
N PHE A 245 0.22 -24.81 0.03
CA PHE A 245 0.37 -26.27 -0.11
C PHE A 245 -0.91 -27.01 0.28
N ILE A 246 -1.47 -26.70 1.44
CA ILE A 246 -2.78 -27.24 1.86
C ILE A 246 -3.87 -26.82 0.86
N GLY A 247 -3.82 -25.59 0.36
CA GLY A 247 -4.76 -25.12 -0.66
C GLY A 247 -4.74 -25.96 -1.94
N ILE A 248 -3.56 -26.40 -2.40
CA ILE A 248 -3.46 -27.30 -3.56
C ILE A 248 -4.22 -28.61 -3.29
N LEU A 249 -3.95 -29.26 -2.17
CA LEU A 249 -4.58 -30.54 -1.81
C LEU A 249 -6.09 -30.38 -1.66
N TRP A 250 -6.54 -29.40 -0.87
CA TRP A 250 -7.95 -29.14 -0.61
C TRP A 250 -8.76 -28.86 -1.88
N PHE A 251 -8.27 -27.95 -2.73
CA PHE A 251 -8.98 -27.59 -3.95
C PHE A 251 -8.92 -28.68 -5.03
N THR A 252 -7.92 -29.57 -4.99
CA THR A 252 -7.89 -30.76 -5.83
C THR A 252 -8.95 -31.77 -5.39
N ILE A 253 -9.04 -32.06 -4.10
CA ILE A 253 -10.04 -32.99 -3.54
C ILE A 253 -11.47 -32.45 -3.75
N THR A 254 -11.66 -31.13 -3.61
CA THR A 254 -12.99 -30.49 -3.78
C THR A 254 -13.32 -30.13 -5.22
N ILE A 255 -12.54 -30.61 -6.19
CA ILE A 255 -12.75 -30.46 -7.66
C ILE A 255 -12.90 -28.96 -8.03
N ARG A 256 -11.98 -28.13 -7.53
CA ARG A 256 -11.90 -26.69 -7.82
C ARG A 256 -10.57 -26.38 -8.54
N PRO A 257 -10.44 -26.73 -9.84
CA PRO A 257 -9.15 -26.77 -10.53
C PRO A 257 -8.47 -25.40 -10.65
N PHE A 258 -9.25 -24.31 -10.81
CA PHE A 258 -8.69 -22.97 -10.87
C PHE A 258 -8.04 -22.57 -9.53
N GLU A 259 -8.72 -22.85 -8.41
CA GLU A 259 -8.23 -22.50 -7.06
C GLU A 259 -7.00 -23.37 -6.69
N ALA A 260 -6.98 -24.65 -7.10
CA ALA A 260 -5.81 -25.51 -6.95
C ALA A 260 -4.61 -24.93 -7.73
N LYS A 261 -4.83 -24.55 -9.01
CA LYS A 261 -3.80 -23.93 -9.85
C LYS A 261 -3.34 -22.60 -9.29
N ARG A 262 -4.24 -21.74 -8.79
CA ARG A 262 -3.90 -20.47 -8.12
C ARG A 262 -3.04 -20.71 -6.88
N SER A 263 -3.36 -21.72 -6.07
CA SER A 263 -2.57 -22.11 -4.90
C SER A 263 -1.17 -22.60 -5.29
N TYR A 264 -1.06 -23.38 -6.38
CA TYR A 264 0.23 -23.78 -6.93
C TYR A 264 1.08 -22.58 -7.37
N TYR A 265 0.49 -21.60 -8.11
CA TYR A 265 1.20 -20.39 -8.53
C TYR A 265 1.66 -19.54 -7.33
N ARG A 266 0.85 -19.49 -6.26
CA ARG A 266 1.25 -18.84 -5.00
C ARG A 266 2.41 -19.57 -4.33
N LEU A 267 2.38 -20.90 -4.24
CA LEU A 267 3.47 -21.68 -3.66
C LEU A 267 4.76 -21.49 -4.45
N LYS A 268 4.68 -21.62 -5.78
CA LYS A 268 5.80 -21.41 -6.70
C LYS A 268 6.40 -20.00 -6.52
N GLY A 269 5.57 -18.97 -6.55
CA GLY A 269 6.03 -17.58 -6.37
C GLY A 269 6.75 -17.39 -5.03
N ARG A 270 6.18 -17.90 -3.94
CA ARG A 270 6.79 -17.82 -2.60
C ARG A 270 8.18 -18.46 -2.54
N ILE A 271 8.33 -19.68 -3.08
CA ILE A 271 9.61 -20.38 -3.12
C ILE A 271 10.64 -19.60 -3.95
N GLU A 272 10.24 -19.13 -5.13
CA GLU A 272 11.14 -18.36 -5.99
C GLU A 272 11.51 -16.99 -5.41
N GLY A 273 10.60 -16.36 -4.65
CA GLY A 273 10.89 -15.14 -3.90
C GLY A 273 11.90 -15.36 -2.78
N LEU A 274 11.74 -16.47 -2.01
CA LEU A 274 12.67 -16.85 -0.94
C LEU A 274 14.09 -17.16 -1.45
N THR A 275 14.24 -17.60 -2.69
CA THR A 275 15.54 -17.96 -3.29
C THR A 275 16.10 -16.86 -4.20
N PHE A 276 15.35 -15.77 -4.37
CA PHE A 276 15.77 -14.68 -5.25
C PHE A 276 16.95 -13.92 -4.65
N LYS A 277 17.97 -13.71 -5.47
CA LYS A 277 19.14 -12.88 -5.14
C LYS A 277 19.31 -11.84 -6.24
N LEU A 278 19.44 -10.60 -5.85
CA LEU A 278 19.93 -9.55 -6.75
C LEU A 278 21.37 -9.90 -7.13
N LYS A 279 21.63 -9.95 -8.42
CA LYS A 279 22.98 -10.16 -8.97
C LYS A 279 23.78 -8.87 -8.94
#